data_206dd2efdf1462045ee4b99bb25e37c9
#
_entry.id   206dd2efdf1462045ee4b99bb25e37c9
#
_cell.length_a   1.000
_cell.length_b   1.000
_cell.length_c   1.000
_cell.angle_alpha   90.00
_cell.angle_beta   90.00
_cell.angle_gamma   90.00
#
_symmetry.space_group_name_H-M   'P 1'
#
loop_
_entity.id
_entity.type
_entity.pdbx_description
1 polymer ?
#
loop_
_entity_poly.entity_id
_entity_poly.type
_entity_poly.pdbx_seq_one_letter_code
_entity_poly.pdbx_strand_id
1 'polypeptide(L)'
;VHVVLAGGGTAGHIEPALALADALRRRDPTVGITALGTERGLETRLVPERGYELALIPAVPLPRKPTPELITVPGRLRGTIRAAEEVLERTKADCVVGFGGYVALPGYLAAKRRGVPIVVHEANARPGLANKIGSRYTKFVAVSTPDSKLRHANYIGIPLRRSIATLDRGAMRAEACAAFGLNPNLPTLLVSGGSQGARRLNEVVESVAPYLQRSGVQILHVVGPKNELPQVDNMPGMPPYVPVPYVDRMDLAYAAADMMLCRAGAMTVAELSAVGLPAAYVPLPIGNGEQRLNAQPVVKAGGGLLVDDAELTADWVRQEVLPVLTNRQRLHEMSWAAAEFGRRDADELLVGMVYQAVEGRRGS
;
A
#
# COMPACT_ATOMS: atom_id res chain seq x y z
N VAL A 1 13.52 16.43 17.40
CA VAL A 1 12.12 16.33 16.95
C VAL A 1 11.59 14.94 17.26
N HIS A 2 10.36 14.85 17.81
CA HIS A 2 9.67 13.59 18.02
C HIS A 2 8.34 13.57 17.22
N VAL A 3 8.18 12.56 16.37
CA VAL A 3 7.01 12.40 15.51
C VAL A 3 6.19 11.18 15.93
N VAL A 4 4.90 11.39 16.15
CA VAL A 4 3.96 10.31 16.44
C VAL A 4 3.19 9.97 15.17
N LEU A 5 3.25 8.69 14.76
CA LEU A 5 2.60 8.17 13.56
C LEU A 5 1.29 7.47 13.93
N ALA A 6 0.19 7.89 13.35
CA ALA A 6 -1.14 7.34 13.58
C ALA A 6 -1.68 6.65 12.31
N GLY A 7 -1.23 5.42 12.09
CA GLY A 7 -1.65 4.58 10.99
C GLY A 7 -1.71 3.12 11.42
N GLY A 8 -2.90 2.54 11.49
CA GLY A 8 -3.07 1.20 12.03
C GLY A 8 -4.19 0.39 11.36
N GLY A 9 -4.25 -0.88 11.74
CA GLY A 9 -5.26 -1.85 11.32
C GLY A 9 -4.90 -2.62 10.05
N THR A 10 -4.47 -1.95 8.99
CA THR A 10 -4.13 -2.59 7.70
C THR A 10 -2.76 -2.17 7.19
N ALA A 11 -2.12 -3.01 6.38
CA ALA A 11 -0.85 -2.69 5.74
C ALA A 11 -0.90 -1.39 4.93
N GLY A 12 -2.04 -1.06 4.33
CA GLY A 12 -2.24 0.18 3.55
C GLY A 12 -2.10 1.48 4.37
N HIS A 13 -2.27 1.43 5.69
CA HIS A 13 -2.04 2.57 6.59
C HIS A 13 -0.67 2.51 7.29
N ILE A 14 -0.19 1.29 7.56
CA ILE A 14 1.04 1.06 8.32
C ILE A 14 2.28 1.24 7.44
N GLU A 15 2.30 0.68 6.25
CA GLU A 15 3.47 0.74 5.36
C GLU A 15 3.86 2.18 4.96
N PRO A 16 2.92 3.08 4.58
CA PRO A 16 3.26 4.47 4.32
C PRO A 16 3.79 5.19 5.57
N ALA A 17 3.24 4.86 6.76
CA ALA A 17 3.73 5.41 8.02
C ALA A 17 5.17 4.98 8.32
N LEU A 18 5.49 3.70 8.10
CA LEU A 18 6.84 3.18 8.27
C LEU A 18 7.81 3.71 7.20
N ALA A 19 7.35 3.90 5.96
CA ALA A 19 8.16 4.53 4.92
C ALA A 19 8.52 5.98 5.28
N LEU A 20 7.57 6.75 5.84
CA LEU A 20 7.87 8.07 6.39
C LEU A 20 8.85 8.01 7.56
N ALA A 21 8.67 7.03 8.48
CA ALA A 21 9.59 6.84 9.61
C ALA A 21 11.04 6.62 9.14
N ASP A 22 11.21 5.74 8.15
CA ASP A 22 12.51 5.46 7.55
C ASP A 22 13.11 6.73 6.89
N ALA A 23 12.27 7.52 6.20
CA ALA A 23 12.70 8.76 5.55
C ALA A 23 13.10 9.84 6.57
N LEU A 24 12.35 10.00 7.67
CA LEU A 24 12.67 10.89 8.77
C LEU A 24 14.03 10.51 9.40
N ARG A 25 14.26 9.22 9.68
CA ARG A 25 15.55 8.73 10.22
C ARG A 25 16.71 8.89 9.26
N ARG A 26 16.50 8.76 7.96
CA ARG A 26 17.54 9.04 6.96
C ARG A 26 17.96 10.50 6.99
N ARG A 27 16.99 11.41 7.16
CA ARG A 27 17.27 12.85 7.23
C ARG A 27 17.88 13.27 8.56
N ASP A 28 17.39 12.72 9.66
CA ASP A 28 17.86 13.00 11.02
C ASP A 28 17.87 11.70 11.85
N PRO A 29 19.03 11.06 12.04
CA PRO A 29 19.16 9.83 12.83
C PRO A 29 18.71 9.98 14.29
N THR A 30 18.62 11.22 14.81
CA THR A 30 18.23 11.51 16.19
C THR A 30 16.71 11.69 16.37
N VAL A 31 15.93 11.66 15.28
CA VAL A 31 14.49 11.83 15.34
C VAL A 31 13.84 10.72 16.17
N GLY A 32 13.04 11.13 17.16
CA GLY A 32 12.19 10.21 17.91
C GLY A 32 10.95 9.83 17.09
N ILE A 33 10.61 8.54 17.06
CA ILE A 33 9.46 8.04 16.32
C ILE A 33 8.71 7.06 17.21
N THR A 34 7.41 7.29 17.39
CA THR A 34 6.49 6.38 18.08
C THR A 34 5.25 6.18 17.20
N ALA A 35 4.88 4.93 16.92
CA ALA A 35 3.65 4.61 16.22
C ALA A 35 2.52 4.35 17.23
N LEU A 36 1.32 4.89 16.95
CA LEU A 36 0.10 4.50 17.64
C LEU A 36 -0.48 3.26 16.99
N GLY A 37 -0.87 2.30 17.79
CA GLY A 37 -1.49 1.07 17.32
C GLY A 37 -2.53 0.52 18.29
N THR A 38 -3.12 -0.61 17.93
CA THR A 38 -4.06 -1.37 18.74
C THR A 38 -3.54 -2.80 18.94
N GLU A 39 -4.00 -3.49 19.97
CA GLU A 39 -3.52 -4.85 20.30
C GLU A 39 -3.78 -5.90 19.19
N ARG A 40 -4.70 -5.65 18.27
CA ARG A 40 -5.16 -6.62 17.24
C ARG A 40 -4.76 -6.26 15.83
N GLY A 41 -4.06 -5.14 15.61
CA GLY A 41 -3.66 -4.69 14.29
C GLY A 41 -2.35 -5.33 13.81
N LEU A 42 -2.08 -5.24 12.50
CA LEU A 42 -0.80 -5.68 11.91
C LEU A 42 0.39 -4.85 12.43
N GLU A 43 0.14 -3.67 12.97
CA GLU A 43 1.13 -2.80 13.59
C GLU A 43 1.88 -3.46 14.73
N THR A 44 1.26 -4.39 15.46
CA THR A 44 1.90 -5.13 16.57
C THR A 44 3.11 -5.95 16.12
N ARG A 45 3.14 -6.36 14.87
CA ARG A 45 4.25 -7.07 14.26
C ARG A 45 5.14 -6.13 13.43
N LEU A 46 4.56 -5.39 12.50
CA LEU A 46 5.31 -4.63 11.50
C LEU A 46 6.12 -3.46 12.09
N VAL A 47 5.60 -2.78 13.12
CA VAL A 47 6.28 -1.63 13.72
C VAL A 47 7.54 -2.05 14.49
N PRO A 48 7.48 -3.05 15.41
CA PRO A 48 8.67 -3.55 16.10
C PRO A 48 9.69 -4.21 15.16
N GLU A 49 9.24 -4.98 14.15
CA GLU A 49 10.12 -5.58 13.15
C GLU A 49 10.96 -4.52 12.40
N ARG A 50 10.41 -3.30 12.24
CA ARG A 50 11.12 -2.17 11.61
C ARG A 50 11.97 -1.35 12.60
N GLY A 51 11.98 -1.74 13.89
CA GLY A 51 12.78 -1.11 14.95
C GLY A 51 12.21 0.21 15.45
N TYR A 52 10.89 0.40 15.38
CA TYR A 52 10.20 1.57 15.93
C TYR A 52 9.40 1.22 17.18
N GLU A 53 9.22 2.23 18.04
CA GLU A 53 8.37 2.12 19.23
C GLU A 53 6.89 2.05 18.82
N LEU A 54 6.17 1.08 19.41
CA LEU A 54 4.72 0.96 19.30
C LEU A 54 4.05 1.31 20.61
N ALA A 55 3.21 2.33 20.62
CA ALA A 55 2.35 2.70 21.74
C ALA A 55 0.92 2.21 21.46
N LEU A 56 0.43 1.29 22.31
CA LEU A 56 -0.90 0.73 22.18
C LEU A 56 -1.95 1.64 22.82
N ILE A 57 -3.02 1.92 22.09
CA ILE A 57 -4.20 2.62 22.57
C ILE A 57 -5.44 1.72 22.36
N PRO A 58 -6.50 1.88 23.19
CA PRO A 58 -7.72 1.08 23.04
C PRO A 58 -8.33 1.26 21.63
N ALA A 59 -8.72 0.16 20.99
CA ALA A 59 -9.42 0.19 19.73
C ALA A 59 -10.86 0.68 19.90
N VAL A 60 -11.30 1.65 19.11
CA VAL A 60 -12.70 2.06 18.99
C VAL A 60 -13.14 1.86 17.54
N PRO A 61 -13.65 0.67 17.21
CA PRO A 61 -14.25 0.47 15.90
C PRO A 61 -15.51 1.35 15.79
N LEU A 62 -15.52 2.21 14.77
CA LEU A 62 -16.71 2.97 14.42
C LEU A 62 -17.65 2.07 13.63
N PRO A 63 -18.88 1.81 14.13
CA PRO A 63 -19.86 1.01 13.41
C PRO A 63 -20.17 1.64 12.05
N ARG A 64 -20.15 0.85 10.99
CA ARG A 64 -20.51 1.32 9.62
C ARG A 64 -22.03 1.46 9.43
N LYS A 65 -22.81 0.89 10.34
CA LYS A 65 -24.28 0.96 10.36
C LYS A 65 -24.75 1.42 11.73
N PRO A 66 -25.94 2.06 11.84
CA PRO A 66 -26.54 2.40 13.13
C PRO A 66 -26.79 1.13 13.94
N THR A 67 -26.08 0.95 15.05
CA THR A 67 -26.24 -0.15 15.99
C THR A 67 -26.39 0.42 17.41
N PRO A 68 -26.99 -0.29 18.37
CA PRO A 68 -27.07 0.13 19.77
C PRO A 68 -25.70 0.45 20.39
N GLU A 69 -24.63 -0.14 19.86
CA GLU A 69 -23.25 0.11 20.30
C GLU A 69 -22.80 1.57 20.09
N LEU A 70 -23.46 2.33 19.19
CA LEU A 70 -23.19 3.75 19.01
C LEU A 70 -23.32 4.58 20.29
N ILE A 71 -24.16 4.14 21.26
CA ILE A 71 -24.35 4.84 22.55
C ILE A 71 -23.08 4.78 23.40
N THR A 72 -22.28 3.71 23.28
CA THR A 72 -21.05 3.53 24.08
C THR A 72 -19.81 4.15 23.40
N VAL A 73 -19.88 4.46 22.12
CA VAL A 73 -18.78 5.03 21.32
C VAL A 73 -18.21 6.31 21.91
N PRO A 74 -19.02 7.32 22.37
CA PRO A 74 -18.46 8.55 22.91
C PRO A 74 -17.58 8.35 24.15
N GLY A 75 -17.99 7.46 25.06
CA GLY A 75 -17.21 7.13 26.26
C GLY A 75 -15.91 6.40 25.94
N ARG A 76 -15.98 5.39 25.06
CA ARG A 76 -14.82 4.63 24.58
C ARG A 76 -13.83 5.53 23.83
N LEU A 77 -14.35 6.42 22.98
CA LEU A 77 -13.53 7.38 22.25
C LEU A 77 -12.80 8.35 23.18
N ARG A 78 -13.46 8.82 24.26
CA ARG A 78 -12.78 9.65 25.28
C ARG A 78 -11.58 8.96 25.91
N GLY A 79 -11.73 7.68 26.27
CA GLY A 79 -10.64 6.86 26.83
C GLY A 79 -9.48 6.71 25.87
N THR A 80 -9.78 6.44 24.60
CA THR A 80 -8.74 6.29 23.56
C THR A 80 -8.03 7.62 23.27
N ILE A 81 -8.77 8.75 23.22
CA ILE A 81 -8.16 10.07 23.07
C ILE A 81 -7.22 10.36 24.24
N ARG A 82 -7.64 10.07 25.47
CA ARG A 82 -6.80 10.26 26.66
C ARG A 82 -5.52 9.43 26.60
N ALA A 83 -5.64 8.15 26.22
CA ALA A 83 -4.46 7.30 26.01
C ALA A 83 -3.51 7.88 24.95
N ALA A 84 -4.04 8.41 23.84
CA ALA A 84 -3.23 9.09 22.83
C ALA A 84 -2.59 10.38 23.39
N GLU A 85 -3.31 11.18 24.20
CA GLU A 85 -2.76 12.38 24.88
C GLU A 85 -1.58 12.00 25.80
N GLU A 86 -1.68 10.91 26.56
CA GLU A 86 -0.62 10.40 27.44
C GLU A 86 0.64 10.01 26.62
N VAL A 87 0.45 9.41 25.43
CA VAL A 87 1.57 9.12 24.53
C VAL A 87 2.23 10.41 24.04
N LEU A 88 1.44 11.40 23.59
CA LEU A 88 1.98 12.69 23.13
C LEU A 88 2.74 13.43 24.22
N GLU A 89 2.28 13.38 25.46
CA GLU A 89 2.98 13.98 26.62
C GLU A 89 4.28 13.26 26.95
N ARG A 90 4.22 11.94 27.08
CA ARG A 90 5.37 11.10 27.40
C ARG A 90 6.50 11.26 26.40
N THR A 91 6.15 11.31 25.11
CA THR A 91 7.12 11.44 24.01
C THR A 91 7.52 12.90 23.74
N LYS A 92 6.83 13.86 24.34
CA LYS A 92 6.97 15.30 24.02
C LYS A 92 6.82 15.53 22.51
N ALA A 93 5.77 14.97 21.94
CA ALA A 93 5.56 14.97 20.50
C ALA A 93 5.56 16.38 19.88
N ASP A 94 6.37 16.58 18.85
CA ASP A 94 6.44 17.79 18.06
C ASP A 94 5.41 17.81 16.92
N CYS A 95 5.02 16.62 16.43
CA CYS A 95 4.06 16.48 15.33
C CYS A 95 3.33 15.12 15.41
N VAL A 96 2.06 15.10 14.99
CA VAL A 96 1.30 13.87 14.72
C VAL A 96 1.06 13.75 13.23
N VAL A 97 1.44 12.62 12.63
CA VAL A 97 1.14 12.31 11.22
C VAL A 97 0.16 11.16 11.17
N GLY A 98 -1.01 11.40 10.60
CA GLY A 98 -2.05 10.37 10.48
C GLY A 98 -2.19 9.84 9.07
N PHE A 99 -2.34 8.52 8.98
CA PHE A 99 -2.50 7.79 7.71
C PHE A 99 -3.87 7.14 7.55
N GLY A 100 -4.76 7.34 8.51
CA GLY A 100 -6.07 6.69 8.56
C GLY A 100 -6.10 5.48 9.49
N GLY A 101 -7.18 4.71 9.41
CA GLY A 101 -7.43 3.61 10.33
C GLY A 101 -8.01 4.07 11.67
N TYR A 102 -8.13 3.12 12.62
CA TYR A 102 -8.80 3.35 13.90
C TYR A 102 -8.04 4.27 14.86
N VAL A 103 -6.73 4.38 14.70
CA VAL A 103 -5.86 5.16 15.60
C VAL A 103 -5.68 6.62 15.13
N ALA A 104 -5.97 6.93 13.87
CA ALA A 104 -5.77 8.26 13.33
C ALA A 104 -6.70 9.30 13.96
N LEU A 105 -7.99 8.99 14.08
CA LEU A 105 -8.96 9.93 14.67
C LEU A 105 -8.65 10.28 16.14
N PRO A 106 -8.41 9.32 17.06
CA PRO A 106 -7.94 9.64 18.40
C PRO A 106 -6.65 10.44 18.41
N GLY A 107 -5.68 10.10 17.56
CA GLY A 107 -4.42 10.83 17.41
C GLY A 107 -4.62 12.29 17.01
N TYR A 108 -5.48 12.56 16.03
CA TYR A 108 -5.81 13.95 15.62
C TYR A 108 -6.50 14.74 16.73
N LEU A 109 -7.45 14.14 17.44
CA LEU A 109 -8.19 14.80 18.52
C LEU A 109 -7.28 15.07 19.72
N ALA A 110 -6.39 14.15 20.07
CA ALA A 110 -5.39 14.34 21.10
C ALA A 110 -4.40 15.46 20.72
N ALA A 111 -3.88 15.43 19.49
CA ALA A 111 -2.97 16.46 18.98
C ALA A 111 -3.61 17.85 19.02
N LYS A 112 -4.88 17.98 18.55
CA LYS A 112 -5.62 19.24 18.60
C LYS A 112 -5.74 19.77 20.03
N ARG A 113 -6.09 18.92 21.01
CA ARG A 113 -6.25 19.33 22.43
C ARG A 113 -4.94 19.79 23.05
N ARG A 114 -3.82 19.19 22.63
CA ARG A 114 -2.47 19.50 23.14
C ARG A 114 -1.74 20.56 22.33
N GLY A 115 -2.36 21.12 21.29
CA GLY A 115 -1.70 22.09 20.40
C GLY A 115 -0.50 21.51 19.66
N VAL A 116 -0.49 20.19 19.41
CA VAL A 116 0.54 19.52 18.61
C VAL A 116 0.16 19.62 17.14
N PRO A 117 1.07 20.04 16.24
CA PRO A 117 0.83 20.09 14.81
C PRO A 117 0.37 18.75 14.23
N ILE A 118 -0.52 18.81 13.24
CA ILE A 118 -1.07 17.64 12.56
C ILE A 118 -0.69 17.69 11.09
N VAL A 119 -0.22 16.56 10.58
CA VAL A 119 -0.09 16.28 9.15
C VAL A 119 -1.01 15.11 8.82
N VAL A 120 -1.76 15.21 7.73
CA VAL A 120 -2.66 14.14 7.26
C VAL A 120 -2.12 13.59 5.96
N HIS A 121 -2.04 12.27 5.84
CA HIS A 121 -1.80 11.59 4.57
C HIS A 121 -2.96 10.65 4.24
N GLU A 122 -3.53 10.80 3.03
CA GLU A 122 -4.61 9.94 2.53
C GLU A 122 -4.12 9.14 1.32
N ALA A 123 -4.07 7.83 1.50
CA ALA A 123 -3.60 6.91 0.47
C ALA A 123 -4.66 6.52 -0.56
N ASN A 124 -5.94 6.56 -0.19
CA ASN A 124 -7.02 6.12 -1.08
C ASN A 124 -7.63 7.28 -1.86
N ALA A 125 -8.11 7.00 -3.07
CA ALA A 125 -8.87 7.96 -3.87
C ALA A 125 -10.16 8.42 -3.18
N ARG A 126 -10.74 7.56 -2.35
CA ARG A 126 -11.91 7.90 -1.51
C ARG A 126 -11.47 8.11 -0.05
N PRO A 127 -11.41 9.36 0.43
CA PRO A 127 -10.90 9.64 1.76
C PRO A 127 -11.70 8.98 2.88
N GLY A 128 -10.99 8.41 3.86
CA GLY A 128 -11.56 7.86 5.07
C GLY A 128 -12.12 8.94 6.02
N LEU A 129 -13.04 8.54 6.91
CA LEU A 129 -13.67 9.47 7.86
C LEU A 129 -12.66 10.14 8.78
N ALA A 130 -11.70 9.41 9.31
CA ALA A 130 -10.65 9.97 10.18
C ALA A 130 -9.89 11.12 9.49
N ASN A 131 -9.44 10.90 8.24
CA ASN A 131 -8.70 11.88 7.47
C ASN A 131 -9.57 13.08 7.04
N LYS A 132 -10.87 12.86 6.77
CA LYS A 132 -11.83 13.97 6.54
C LYS A 132 -11.95 14.88 7.77
N ILE A 133 -11.94 14.30 8.97
CA ILE A 133 -11.97 15.07 10.22
C ILE A 133 -10.62 15.74 10.46
N GLY A 134 -9.53 15.00 10.34
CA GLY A 134 -8.16 15.49 10.54
C GLY A 134 -7.83 16.68 9.64
N SER A 135 -8.22 16.65 8.36
CA SER A 135 -8.00 17.72 7.39
C SER A 135 -8.69 19.07 7.75
N ARG A 136 -9.61 19.06 8.71
CA ARG A 136 -10.24 20.31 9.23
C ARG A 136 -9.37 21.01 10.28
N TYR A 137 -8.36 20.32 10.82
CA TYR A 137 -7.51 20.83 11.89
C TYR A 137 -6.14 21.26 11.43
N THR A 138 -5.81 21.06 10.15
CA THR A 138 -4.50 21.38 9.59
C THR A 138 -4.58 21.83 8.14
N LYS A 139 -3.58 22.60 7.71
CA LYS A 139 -3.33 22.88 6.28
C LYS A 139 -2.35 21.90 5.62
N PHE A 140 -1.73 21.04 6.40
CA PHE A 140 -0.76 20.05 5.92
C PHE A 140 -1.47 18.74 5.59
N VAL A 141 -2.03 18.66 4.39
CA VAL A 141 -2.80 17.50 3.92
C VAL A 141 -2.19 16.96 2.63
N ALA A 142 -1.56 15.80 2.74
CA ALA A 142 -0.97 15.05 1.64
C ALA A 142 -1.97 14.02 1.10
N VAL A 143 -2.01 13.85 -0.22
CA VAL A 143 -2.92 12.91 -0.88
C VAL A 143 -2.22 12.13 -1.98
N SER A 144 -2.72 10.93 -2.27
CA SER A 144 -2.21 10.05 -3.32
C SER A 144 -2.82 10.30 -4.70
N THR A 145 -3.89 11.07 -4.79
CA THR A 145 -4.59 11.34 -6.04
C THR A 145 -4.80 12.85 -6.25
N PRO A 146 -4.61 13.36 -7.46
CA PRO A 146 -4.75 14.80 -7.72
C PRO A 146 -6.18 15.31 -7.55
N ASP A 147 -7.19 14.44 -7.71
CA ASP A 147 -8.61 14.80 -7.65
C ASP A 147 -9.21 14.70 -6.24
N SER A 148 -8.39 14.56 -5.21
CA SER A 148 -8.85 14.45 -3.83
C SER A 148 -9.70 15.65 -3.39
N LYS A 149 -10.81 15.37 -2.71
CA LYS A 149 -11.75 16.39 -2.19
C LYS A 149 -11.43 16.85 -0.75
N LEU A 150 -10.29 16.42 -0.20
CA LEU A 150 -9.88 16.91 1.12
C LEU A 150 -9.50 18.40 1.07
N ARG A 151 -9.78 19.09 2.17
CA ARG A 151 -9.34 20.49 2.31
C ARG A 151 -7.81 20.54 2.31
N HIS A 152 -7.26 21.53 1.63
CA HIS A 152 -5.80 21.74 1.54
C HIS A 152 -5.03 20.54 0.93
N ALA A 153 -5.71 19.70 0.15
CA ALA A 153 -5.08 18.55 -0.49
C ALA A 153 -3.87 18.97 -1.34
N ASN A 154 -2.71 18.39 -1.04
CA ASN A 154 -1.49 18.50 -1.82
C ASN A 154 -1.14 17.13 -2.35
N TYR A 155 -1.13 16.97 -3.67
CA TYR A 155 -0.80 15.71 -4.32
C TYR A 155 0.69 15.44 -4.25
N ILE A 156 1.08 14.43 -3.48
CA ILE A 156 2.47 13.98 -3.34
C ILE A 156 2.68 12.51 -3.69
N GLY A 157 1.61 11.72 -3.78
CA GLY A 157 1.68 10.25 -3.88
C GLY A 157 1.65 9.55 -2.52
N ILE A 158 2.08 8.30 -2.48
CA ILE A 158 2.18 7.49 -1.26
C ILE A 158 3.65 7.25 -0.93
N PRO A 159 4.10 7.50 0.31
CA PRO A 159 5.44 7.11 0.75
C PRO A 159 5.68 5.62 0.54
N LEU A 160 6.74 5.28 -0.16
CA LEU A 160 7.11 3.91 -0.50
C LEU A 160 8.38 3.49 0.25
N ARG A 161 8.51 2.18 0.50
CA ARG A 161 9.76 1.61 0.99
C ARG A 161 10.90 1.95 0.01
N ARG A 162 12.08 2.25 0.56
CA ARG A 162 13.23 2.64 -0.27
C ARG A 162 13.60 1.60 -1.32
N SER A 163 13.53 0.31 -0.97
CA SER A 163 13.78 -0.79 -1.92
C SER A 163 12.87 -0.77 -3.16
N ILE A 164 11.67 -0.20 -3.03
CA ILE A 164 10.74 0.01 -4.16
C ILE A 164 11.00 1.36 -4.83
N ALA A 165 11.13 2.43 -4.03
CA ALA A 165 11.31 3.78 -4.57
C ALA A 165 12.59 3.94 -5.41
N THR A 166 13.65 3.17 -5.11
CA THR A 166 14.94 3.19 -5.81
C THR A 166 15.15 2.00 -6.76
N LEU A 167 14.13 1.15 -6.95
CA LEU A 167 14.26 -0.05 -7.76
C LEU A 167 14.53 0.28 -9.23
N ASP A 168 15.61 -0.28 -9.76
CA ASP A 168 15.85 -0.44 -11.19
C ASP A 168 15.53 -1.89 -11.58
N ARG A 169 14.34 -2.11 -12.15
CA ARG A 169 13.87 -3.43 -12.53
C ARG A 169 14.78 -4.12 -13.55
N GLY A 170 15.31 -3.35 -14.50
CA GLY A 170 16.20 -3.88 -15.53
C GLY A 170 17.51 -4.40 -14.95
N ALA A 171 18.16 -3.59 -14.12
CA ALA A 171 19.41 -3.95 -13.46
C ALA A 171 19.26 -5.17 -12.53
N MET A 172 18.11 -5.29 -11.85
CA MET A 172 17.86 -6.35 -10.87
C MET A 172 17.26 -7.62 -11.46
N ARG A 173 16.85 -7.64 -12.73
CA ARG A 173 16.07 -8.75 -13.32
C ARG A 173 16.75 -10.11 -13.21
N ALA A 174 18.04 -10.19 -13.51
CA ALA A 174 18.78 -11.46 -13.48
C ALA A 174 18.84 -12.05 -12.06
N GLU A 175 19.18 -11.24 -11.08
CA GLU A 175 19.19 -11.60 -9.65
C GLU A 175 17.80 -12.01 -9.17
N ALA A 176 16.80 -11.21 -9.52
CA ALA A 176 15.41 -11.44 -9.14
C ALA A 176 14.87 -12.76 -9.72
N CYS A 177 15.11 -13.02 -10.99
CA CYS A 177 14.70 -14.28 -11.61
C CYS A 177 15.43 -15.48 -10.97
N ALA A 178 16.72 -15.37 -10.69
CA ALA A 178 17.48 -16.43 -10.00
C ALA A 178 16.91 -16.72 -8.60
N ALA A 179 16.50 -15.68 -7.86
CA ALA A 179 15.92 -15.84 -6.52
C ALA A 179 14.62 -16.65 -6.51
N PHE A 180 13.86 -16.64 -7.60
CA PHE A 180 12.58 -17.35 -7.72
C PHE A 180 12.65 -18.59 -8.65
N GLY A 181 13.82 -18.95 -9.15
CA GLY A 181 13.95 -20.08 -10.10
C GLY A 181 13.32 -19.81 -11.46
N LEU A 182 13.31 -18.55 -11.90
CA LEU A 182 12.76 -18.08 -13.17
C LEU A 182 13.86 -17.86 -14.21
N ASN A 183 13.49 -17.87 -15.48
CA ASN A 183 14.38 -17.53 -16.59
C ASN A 183 14.26 -16.04 -16.95
N PRO A 184 15.34 -15.23 -16.90
CA PRO A 184 15.27 -13.79 -17.17
C PRO A 184 14.88 -13.46 -18.63
N ASN A 185 14.98 -14.42 -19.55
CA ASN A 185 14.67 -14.22 -20.95
C ASN A 185 13.21 -14.55 -21.34
N LEU A 186 12.42 -15.10 -20.38
CA LEU A 186 11.02 -15.40 -20.63
C LEU A 186 10.09 -14.31 -20.05
N PRO A 187 8.93 -14.06 -20.69
CA PRO A 187 7.89 -13.22 -20.10
C PRO A 187 7.40 -13.78 -18.78
N THR A 188 7.28 -12.93 -17.78
CA THR A 188 6.89 -13.33 -16.42
C THR A 188 5.61 -12.64 -15.99
N LEU A 189 4.59 -13.43 -15.65
CA LEU A 189 3.39 -12.97 -14.96
C LEU A 189 3.57 -13.13 -13.46
N LEU A 190 3.56 -12.01 -12.74
CA LEU A 190 3.45 -12.01 -11.27
C LEU A 190 1.97 -11.98 -10.89
N VAL A 191 1.56 -12.83 -9.96
CA VAL A 191 0.19 -12.85 -9.44
C VAL A 191 0.19 -12.68 -7.94
N SER A 192 -0.61 -11.75 -7.41
CA SER A 192 -0.78 -11.58 -5.98
C SER A 192 -2.13 -10.95 -5.63
N GLY A 193 -2.83 -11.58 -4.71
CA GLY A 193 -4.07 -11.05 -4.12
C GLY A 193 -3.85 -10.09 -2.95
N GLY A 194 -2.60 -9.71 -2.65
CA GLY A 194 -2.20 -8.95 -1.46
C GLY A 194 -1.81 -9.87 -0.29
N SER A 195 -1.60 -9.30 0.90
CA SER A 195 -1.04 -9.99 2.07
C SER A 195 -1.81 -11.21 2.56
N GLN A 196 -3.10 -11.31 2.25
CA GLN A 196 -3.96 -12.45 2.62
C GLN A 196 -4.21 -13.42 1.45
N GLY A 197 -3.76 -13.07 0.24
CA GLY A 197 -4.13 -13.75 -0.98
C GLY A 197 -5.53 -13.35 -1.47
N ALA A 198 -5.94 -13.92 -2.61
CA ALA A 198 -7.27 -13.71 -3.19
C ALA A 198 -7.72 -15.01 -3.86
N ARG A 199 -8.70 -15.66 -3.26
CA ARG A 199 -9.20 -16.95 -3.71
C ARG A 199 -9.54 -16.98 -5.21
N ARG A 200 -10.29 -15.99 -5.70
CA ARG A 200 -10.66 -15.90 -7.12
C ARG A 200 -9.44 -15.81 -8.05
N LEU A 201 -8.46 -14.98 -7.71
CA LEU A 201 -7.24 -14.87 -8.49
C LEU A 201 -6.49 -16.19 -8.51
N ASN A 202 -6.37 -16.84 -7.35
CA ASN A 202 -5.69 -18.14 -7.23
C ASN A 202 -6.34 -19.18 -8.13
N GLU A 203 -7.67 -19.38 -8.01
CA GLU A 203 -8.44 -20.35 -8.80
C GLU A 203 -8.29 -20.12 -10.33
N VAL A 204 -8.39 -18.86 -10.76
CA VAL A 204 -8.27 -18.53 -12.18
C VAL A 204 -6.86 -18.77 -12.70
N VAL A 205 -5.83 -18.37 -11.93
CA VAL A 205 -4.43 -18.55 -12.34
C VAL A 205 -4.07 -20.03 -12.41
N GLU A 206 -4.47 -20.82 -11.43
CA GLU A 206 -4.28 -22.29 -11.46
C GLU A 206 -4.89 -22.92 -12.71
N SER A 207 -6.10 -22.50 -13.08
CA SER A 207 -6.78 -23.05 -14.26
C SER A 207 -6.14 -22.66 -15.59
N VAL A 208 -5.55 -21.45 -15.69
CA VAL A 208 -4.97 -20.93 -16.93
C VAL A 208 -3.46 -21.18 -17.05
N ALA A 209 -2.76 -21.53 -15.95
CA ALA A 209 -1.32 -21.69 -15.91
C ALA A 209 -0.77 -22.67 -16.98
N PRO A 210 -1.37 -23.85 -17.21
CA PRO A 210 -0.86 -24.76 -18.25
C PRO A 210 -0.93 -24.17 -19.67
N TYR A 211 -1.91 -23.30 -19.92
CA TYR A 211 -2.02 -22.60 -21.20
C TYR A 211 -0.95 -21.52 -21.34
N LEU A 212 -0.73 -20.71 -20.29
CA LEU A 212 0.31 -19.69 -20.28
C LEU A 212 1.71 -20.29 -20.47
N GLN A 213 2.01 -21.39 -19.78
CA GLN A 213 3.28 -22.12 -19.95
C GLN A 213 3.49 -22.57 -21.39
N ARG A 214 2.49 -23.20 -22.03
CA ARG A 214 2.57 -23.57 -23.45
C ARG A 214 2.72 -22.38 -24.39
N SER A 215 2.30 -21.19 -23.97
CA SER A 215 2.46 -19.95 -24.73
C SER A 215 3.80 -19.24 -24.44
N GLY A 216 4.70 -19.86 -23.70
CA GLY A 216 6.03 -19.33 -23.40
C GLY A 216 6.10 -18.37 -22.21
N VAL A 217 5.05 -18.30 -21.37
CA VAL A 217 4.98 -17.42 -20.20
C VAL A 217 5.25 -18.21 -18.93
N GLN A 218 6.17 -17.71 -18.10
CA GLN A 218 6.38 -18.21 -16.75
C GLN A 218 5.57 -17.43 -15.73
N ILE A 219 5.30 -18.03 -14.56
CA ILE A 219 4.39 -17.48 -13.57
C ILE A 219 5.04 -17.52 -12.19
N LEU A 220 5.08 -16.36 -11.51
CA LEU A 220 5.35 -16.27 -10.07
C LEU A 220 4.03 -15.97 -9.37
N HIS A 221 3.53 -16.89 -8.56
CA HIS A 221 2.21 -16.79 -7.94
C HIS A 221 2.30 -16.73 -6.42
N VAL A 222 2.05 -15.55 -5.86
CA VAL A 222 1.96 -15.33 -4.41
C VAL A 222 0.55 -15.65 -3.95
N VAL A 223 0.36 -16.87 -3.47
CA VAL A 223 -0.95 -17.46 -3.17
C VAL A 223 -1.61 -16.86 -1.91
N GLY A 224 -0.78 -16.43 -0.98
CA GLY A 224 -1.18 -15.98 0.36
C GLY A 224 -0.93 -17.05 1.43
N PRO A 225 -0.46 -16.66 2.63
CA PRO A 225 0.09 -17.58 3.64
C PRO A 225 -0.91 -18.57 4.25
N LYS A 226 -2.22 -18.29 4.12
CA LYS A 226 -3.30 -19.13 4.64
C LYS A 226 -3.97 -20.00 3.59
N ASN A 227 -3.52 -19.91 2.34
CA ASN A 227 -4.07 -20.70 1.25
C ASN A 227 -3.17 -21.88 0.96
N GLU A 228 -3.77 -22.97 0.47
CA GLU A 228 -3.02 -24.12 0.01
C GLU A 228 -2.24 -23.77 -1.26
N LEU A 229 -0.99 -24.27 -1.34
CA LEU A 229 -0.20 -24.12 -2.55
C LEU A 229 -0.71 -25.10 -3.61
N PRO A 230 -0.88 -24.63 -4.87
CA PRO A 230 -1.23 -25.52 -5.96
C PRO A 230 -0.16 -26.58 -6.15
N GLN A 231 -0.59 -27.79 -6.48
CA GLN A 231 0.34 -28.84 -6.95
C GLN A 231 0.74 -28.50 -8.38
N VAL A 232 2.04 -28.32 -8.61
CA VAL A 232 2.58 -27.94 -9.91
C VAL A 232 3.49 -29.05 -10.43
N ASP A 233 3.17 -29.53 -11.61
CA ASP A 233 4.01 -30.47 -12.35
C ASP A 233 4.75 -29.70 -13.46
N ASN A 234 5.87 -29.09 -13.10
CA ASN A 234 6.70 -28.37 -14.07
C ASN A 234 7.43 -29.36 -14.98
N MET A 235 6.97 -29.46 -16.21
CA MET A 235 7.59 -30.35 -17.21
C MET A 235 8.95 -29.76 -17.67
N PRO A 236 10.00 -30.62 -17.84
CA PRO A 236 11.28 -30.17 -18.38
C PRO A 236 11.11 -29.44 -19.71
N GLY A 237 11.77 -28.28 -19.84
CA GLY A 237 11.73 -27.47 -21.05
C GLY A 237 10.52 -26.52 -21.16
N MET A 238 9.55 -26.59 -20.25
CA MET A 238 8.44 -25.65 -20.17
C MET A 238 8.78 -24.46 -19.25
N PRO A 239 8.24 -23.26 -19.52
CA PRO A 239 8.33 -22.15 -18.59
C PRO A 239 7.79 -22.53 -17.21
N PRO A 240 8.50 -22.21 -16.12
CA PRO A 240 8.06 -22.63 -14.79
C PRO A 240 6.80 -21.90 -14.31
N TYR A 241 5.99 -22.60 -13.54
CA TYR A 241 4.97 -22.04 -12.66
C TYR A 241 5.45 -22.21 -11.21
N VAL A 242 5.67 -21.09 -10.52
CA VAL A 242 6.26 -21.02 -9.19
C VAL A 242 5.26 -20.43 -8.20
N PRO A 243 4.45 -21.27 -7.52
CA PRO A 243 3.59 -20.82 -6.43
C PRO A 243 4.42 -20.70 -5.15
N VAL A 244 4.22 -19.56 -4.44
CA VAL A 244 4.83 -19.29 -3.14
C VAL A 244 3.77 -18.77 -2.16
N PRO A 245 3.87 -19.08 -0.86
CA PRO A 245 2.88 -18.64 0.10
C PRO A 245 2.96 -17.13 0.36
N TYR A 246 4.16 -16.58 0.36
CA TYR A 246 4.43 -15.19 0.66
C TYR A 246 5.78 -14.74 0.06
N VAL A 247 5.93 -13.44 -0.17
CA VAL A 247 7.18 -12.83 -0.64
C VAL A 247 7.52 -11.63 0.25
N ASP A 248 8.64 -11.71 0.97
CA ASP A 248 9.15 -10.59 1.78
C ASP A 248 9.77 -9.51 0.91
N ARG A 249 10.53 -9.91 -0.10
CA ARG A 249 11.24 -9.03 -1.03
C ARG A 249 10.40 -8.78 -2.29
N MET A 250 9.31 -8.02 -2.13
CA MET A 250 8.45 -7.64 -3.27
C MET A 250 9.21 -6.85 -4.35
N ASP A 251 10.27 -6.13 -3.99
CA ASP A 251 11.16 -5.48 -4.95
C ASP A 251 11.75 -6.49 -5.95
N LEU A 252 12.21 -7.65 -5.48
CA LEU A 252 12.68 -8.71 -6.38
C LEU A 252 11.54 -9.30 -7.22
N ALA A 253 10.36 -9.52 -6.63
CA ALA A 253 9.20 -10.01 -7.39
C ALA A 253 8.82 -9.03 -8.52
N TYR A 254 8.83 -7.71 -8.24
CA TYR A 254 8.58 -6.68 -9.26
C TYR A 254 9.69 -6.62 -10.32
N ALA A 255 10.95 -6.84 -9.94
CA ALA A 255 12.06 -6.87 -10.89
C ALA A 255 12.02 -8.12 -11.81
N ALA A 256 11.54 -9.26 -11.31
CA ALA A 256 11.39 -10.48 -12.10
C ALA A 256 10.20 -10.42 -13.08
N ALA A 257 9.19 -9.58 -12.82
CA ALA A 257 7.93 -9.55 -13.55
C ALA A 257 7.93 -8.61 -14.76
N ASP A 258 7.16 -8.97 -15.79
CA ASP A 258 6.86 -8.12 -16.93
C ASP A 258 5.46 -7.50 -16.83
N MET A 259 4.54 -8.20 -16.17
CA MET A 259 3.19 -7.73 -15.87
C MET A 259 2.69 -8.37 -14.56
N MET A 260 1.81 -7.70 -13.86
CA MET A 260 1.21 -8.23 -12.63
C MET A 260 -0.31 -8.37 -12.76
N LEU A 261 -0.87 -9.47 -12.26
CA LEU A 261 -2.32 -9.64 -12.01
C LEU A 261 -2.55 -9.53 -10.50
N CYS A 262 -3.31 -8.52 -10.08
CA CYS A 262 -3.41 -8.21 -8.65
C CYS A 262 -4.70 -7.48 -8.24
N ARG A 263 -4.92 -7.39 -6.93
CA ARG A 263 -5.89 -6.44 -6.36
C ARG A 263 -5.41 -5.00 -6.53
N ALA A 264 -6.36 -4.05 -6.50
CA ALA A 264 -6.10 -2.62 -6.71
C ALA A 264 -6.06 -1.80 -5.40
N GLY A 265 -5.40 -2.34 -4.38
CA GLY A 265 -5.10 -1.57 -3.17
C GLY A 265 -4.23 -0.35 -3.49
N ALA A 266 -4.42 0.76 -2.75
CA ALA A 266 -3.70 2.01 -3.03
C ALA A 266 -2.18 1.84 -3.04
N MET A 267 -1.62 1.08 -2.08
CA MET A 267 -0.19 0.78 -2.05
C MET A 267 0.28 0.00 -3.27
N THR A 268 -0.46 -1.05 -3.67
CA THR A 268 -0.12 -1.86 -4.84
C THR A 268 -0.09 -1.00 -6.10
N VAL A 269 -1.12 -0.18 -6.32
CA VAL A 269 -1.17 0.73 -7.48
C VAL A 269 0.01 1.72 -7.45
N ALA A 270 0.31 2.31 -6.30
CA ALA A 270 1.42 3.25 -6.14
C ALA A 270 2.79 2.59 -6.38
N GLU A 271 3.03 1.40 -5.83
CA GLU A 271 4.28 0.66 -6.02
C GLU A 271 4.48 0.27 -7.49
N LEU A 272 3.46 -0.32 -8.13
CA LEU A 272 3.53 -0.75 -9.52
C LEU A 272 3.75 0.43 -10.47
N SER A 273 3.05 1.54 -10.23
CA SER A 273 3.27 2.77 -11.00
C SER A 273 4.69 3.32 -10.80
N ALA A 274 5.17 3.38 -9.56
CA ALA A 274 6.51 3.88 -9.26
C ALA A 274 7.62 3.07 -9.95
N VAL A 275 7.47 1.75 -10.04
CA VAL A 275 8.46 0.88 -10.70
C VAL A 275 8.19 0.68 -12.20
N GLY A 276 7.10 1.25 -12.73
CA GLY A 276 6.70 1.10 -14.12
C GLY A 276 6.36 -0.35 -14.49
N LEU A 277 5.70 -1.09 -13.61
CA LEU A 277 5.24 -2.45 -13.88
C LEU A 277 3.77 -2.44 -14.32
N PRO A 278 3.45 -2.77 -15.58
CA PRO A 278 2.08 -2.87 -16.04
C PRO A 278 1.28 -3.88 -15.22
N ALA A 279 0.00 -3.60 -14.99
CA ALA A 279 -0.84 -4.51 -14.23
C ALA A 279 -2.24 -4.71 -14.82
N ALA A 280 -2.78 -5.89 -14.59
CA ALA A 280 -4.19 -6.19 -14.68
C ALA A 280 -4.79 -6.11 -13.26
N TYR A 281 -5.52 -5.04 -13.02
CA TYR A 281 -6.12 -4.77 -11.72
C TYR A 281 -7.49 -5.43 -11.60
N VAL A 282 -7.70 -6.14 -10.49
CA VAL A 282 -8.95 -6.79 -10.13
C VAL A 282 -9.43 -6.21 -8.80
N PRO A 283 -10.21 -5.13 -8.80
CA PRO A 283 -10.68 -4.51 -7.58
C PRO A 283 -11.41 -5.49 -6.66
N LEU A 284 -11.19 -5.35 -5.35
CA LEU A 284 -11.91 -6.14 -4.37
C LEU A 284 -13.41 -5.86 -4.48
N PRO A 285 -14.29 -6.89 -4.61
CA PRO A 285 -15.73 -6.70 -4.85
C PRO A 285 -16.50 -6.20 -3.63
N ILE A 286 -15.87 -6.23 -2.45
CA ILE A 286 -16.45 -5.77 -1.18
C ILE A 286 -15.84 -4.43 -0.75
N GLY A 287 -16.57 -3.69 0.06
CA GLY A 287 -16.14 -2.37 0.55
C GLY A 287 -16.91 -1.23 -0.12
N ASN A 288 -16.27 -0.07 -0.24
CA ASN A 288 -16.90 1.15 -0.77
C ASN A 288 -16.49 1.50 -2.22
N GLY A 289 -15.91 0.54 -2.95
CA GLY A 289 -15.45 0.71 -4.33
C GLY A 289 -14.16 1.51 -4.49
N GLU A 290 -13.41 1.74 -3.41
CA GLU A 290 -12.18 2.51 -3.42
C GLU A 290 -11.09 1.92 -4.33
N GLN A 291 -10.98 0.57 -4.39
CA GLN A 291 -9.95 -0.08 -5.20
C GLN A 291 -10.10 0.20 -6.70
N ARG A 292 -11.33 0.22 -7.21
CA ARG A 292 -11.56 0.61 -8.61
C ARG A 292 -11.09 2.04 -8.87
N LEU A 293 -11.40 2.96 -7.96
CA LEU A 293 -10.99 4.37 -8.07
C LEU A 293 -9.47 4.54 -7.96
N ASN A 294 -8.79 3.72 -7.16
CA ASN A 294 -7.33 3.75 -7.07
C ASN A 294 -6.65 3.38 -8.40
N ALA A 295 -7.15 2.35 -9.09
CA ALA A 295 -6.56 1.88 -10.35
C ALA A 295 -6.98 2.72 -11.58
N GLN A 296 -8.15 3.35 -11.54
CA GLN A 296 -8.76 3.99 -12.71
C GLN A 296 -7.87 5.04 -13.40
N PRO A 297 -7.11 5.91 -12.69
CA PRO A 297 -6.23 6.87 -13.34
C PRO A 297 -5.13 6.22 -14.19
N VAL A 298 -4.41 5.25 -13.62
CA VAL A 298 -3.33 4.56 -14.34
C VAL A 298 -3.85 3.72 -15.50
N VAL A 299 -5.03 3.11 -15.35
CA VAL A 299 -5.70 2.34 -16.44
C VAL A 299 -6.13 3.27 -17.58
N LYS A 300 -6.73 4.43 -17.27
CA LYS A 300 -7.10 5.43 -18.28
C LYS A 300 -5.92 5.98 -19.06
N ALA A 301 -4.76 6.07 -18.43
CA ALA A 301 -3.52 6.48 -19.09
C ALA A 301 -2.88 5.37 -19.93
N GLY A 302 -3.41 4.16 -19.91
CA GLY A 302 -2.88 3.02 -20.65
C GLY A 302 -1.82 2.20 -19.90
N GLY A 303 -1.58 2.48 -18.61
CA GLY A 303 -0.60 1.78 -17.79
C GLY A 303 -1.10 0.45 -17.17
N GLY A 304 -2.33 0.06 -17.43
CA GLY A 304 -2.90 -1.18 -16.90
C GLY A 304 -4.23 -1.57 -17.52
N LEU A 305 -4.68 -2.76 -17.17
CA LEU A 305 -5.99 -3.32 -17.48
C LEU A 305 -6.86 -3.32 -16.21
N LEU A 306 -8.16 -3.32 -16.37
CA LEU A 306 -9.12 -3.36 -15.26
C LEU A 306 -10.23 -4.36 -15.56
N VAL A 307 -10.50 -5.26 -14.65
CA VAL A 307 -11.60 -6.24 -14.75
C VAL A 307 -12.27 -6.39 -13.40
N ASP A 308 -13.58 -6.54 -13.39
CA ASP A 308 -14.31 -6.85 -12.17
C ASP A 308 -14.06 -8.29 -11.70
N ASP A 309 -14.07 -8.50 -10.39
CA ASP A 309 -13.77 -9.81 -9.79
C ASP A 309 -14.63 -10.92 -10.38
N ALA A 310 -15.94 -10.66 -10.59
CA ALA A 310 -16.87 -11.62 -11.17
C ALA A 310 -16.60 -11.94 -12.65
N GLU A 311 -15.98 -11.02 -13.38
CA GLU A 311 -15.65 -11.15 -14.81
C GLU A 311 -14.26 -11.75 -15.05
N LEU A 312 -13.42 -11.85 -14.02
CA LEU A 312 -12.12 -12.48 -14.12
C LEU A 312 -12.27 -13.99 -14.36
N THR A 313 -11.87 -14.44 -15.53
CA THR A 313 -11.90 -15.85 -15.97
C THR A 313 -10.58 -16.25 -16.63
N ALA A 314 -10.34 -17.55 -16.80
CA ALA A 314 -9.20 -18.04 -17.57
C ALA A 314 -9.22 -17.52 -19.02
N ASP A 315 -10.41 -17.40 -19.62
CA ASP A 315 -10.58 -16.85 -20.97
C ASP A 315 -10.21 -15.37 -21.03
N TRP A 316 -10.62 -14.59 -20.03
CA TRP A 316 -10.23 -13.19 -19.94
C TRP A 316 -8.69 -13.04 -19.85
N VAL A 317 -8.01 -13.86 -19.05
CA VAL A 317 -6.54 -13.84 -18.96
C VAL A 317 -5.91 -14.20 -20.30
N ARG A 318 -6.44 -15.19 -21.02
CA ARG A 318 -5.95 -15.57 -22.35
C ARG A 318 -6.15 -14.48 -23.41
N GLN A 319 -7.28 -13.76 -23.35
CA GLN A 319 -7.64 -12.77 -24.35
C GLN A 319 -7.03 -11.39 -24.07
N GLU A 320 -6.87 -11.00 -22.83
CA GLU A 320 -6.45 -9.64 -22.45
C GLU A 320 -5.01 -9.58 -21.89
N VAL A 321 -4.61 -10.52 -21.03
CA VAL A 321 -3.28 -10.49 -20.38
C VAL A 321 -2.19 -11.10 -21.25
N LEU A 322 -2.43 -12.28 -21.83
CA LEU A 322 -1.44 -12.98 -22.63
C LEU A 322 -0.96 -12.17 -23.86
N PRO A 323 -1.81 -11.50 -24.65
CA PRO A 323 -1.36 -10.68 -25.77
C PRO A 323 -0.47 -9.50 -25.38
N VAL A 324 -0.63 -8.98 -24.15
CA VAL A 324 0.26 -7.96 -23.60
C VAL A 324 1.61 -8.57 -23.25
N LEU A 325 1.61 -9.68 -22.49
CA LEU A 325 2.84 -10.36 -22.05
C LEU A 325 3.74 -10.83 -23.20
N THR A 326 3.15 -11.21 -24.32
CA THR A 326 3.87 -11.69 -25.51
C THR A 326 4.23 -10.60 -26.52
N ASN A 327 3.84 -9.35 -26.25
CA ASN A 327 4.13 -8.20 -27.10
C ASN A 327 5.03 -7.18 -26.37
N ARG A 328 6.34 -7.20 -26.67
CA ARG A 328 7.34 -6.33 -26.02
C ARG A 328 7.04 -4.83 -26.21
N GLN A 329 6.54 -4.43 -27.37
CA GLN A 329 6.23 -3.02 -27.62
C GLN A 329 5.07 -2.56 -26.73
N ARG A 330 4.00 -3.35 -26.68
CA ARG A 330 2.83 -3.06 -25.83
C ARG A 330 3.18 -3.02 -24.33
N LEU A 331 4.01 -3.98 -23.86
CA LEU A 331 4.54 -3.95 -22.51
C LEU A 331 5.33 -2.68 -22.21
N HIS A 332 6.17 -2.25 -23.14
CA HIS A 332 6.97 -1.03 -22.98
C HIS A 332 6.08 0.22 -22.91
N GLU A 333 5.12 0.36 -23.82
CA GLU A 333 4.16 1.46 -23.82
C GLU A 333 3.36 1.52 -22.52
N MET A 334 2.85 0.37 -22.06
CA MET A 334 2.13 0.28 -20.79
C MET A 334 3.02 0.56 -19.57
N SER A 335 4.27 0.09 -19.60
CA SER A 335 5.26 0.36 -18.56
C SER A 335 5.52 1.85 -18.41
N TRP A 336 5.69 2.55 -19.54
CA TRP A 336 5.90 3.99 -19.52
C TRP A 336 4.67 4.75 -19.02
N ALA A 337 3.50 4.43 -19.53
CA ALA A 337 2.25 5.04 -19.07
C ALA A 337 2.02 4.83 -17.56
N ALA A 338 2.35 3.64 -17.02
CA ALA A 338 2.30 3.40 -15.58
C ALA A 338 3.31 4.27 -14.81
N ALA A 339 4.55 4.37 -15.31
CA ALA A 339 5.63 5.13 -14.66
C ALA A 339 5.34 6.64 -14.60
N GLU A 340 4.62 7.20 -15.57
CA GLU A 340 4.20 8.62 -15.53
C GLU A 340 3.29 8.94 -14.34
N PHE A 341 2.53 7.98 -13.85
CA PHE A 341 1.75 8.10 -12.61
C PHE A 341 2.58 7.87 -11.35
N GLY A 342 3.73 7.23 -11.49
CA GLY A 342 4.57 6.83 -10.38
C GLY A 342 5.21 8.02 -9.66
N ARG A 343 5.09 8.05 -8.33
CA ARG A 343 5.80 9.00 -7.47
C ARG A 343 6.80 8.23 -6.62
N ARG A 344 8.07 8.56 -6.74
CA ARG A 344 9.15 7.91 -5.98
C ARG A 344 9.68 8.77 -4.83
N ASP A 345 9.24 10.03 -4.77
CA ASP A 345 9.70 11.08 -3.87
C ASP A 345 8.67 11.44 -2.77
N ALA A 346 7.57 10.71 -2.68
CA ALA A 346 6.47 11.02 -1.76
C ALA A 346 6.89 11.02 -0.28
N ASP A 347 7.83 10.15 0.11
CA ASP A 347 8.40 10.10 1.45
C ASP A 347 9.18 11.38 1.79
N GLU A 348 10.03 11.86 0.89
CA GLU A 348 10.80 13.10 1.09
C GLU A 348 9.90 14.35 1.12
N LEU A 349 8.88 14.40 0.26
CA LEU A 349 7.90 15.48 0.26
C LEU A 349 7.10 15.51 1.56
N LEU A 350 6.69 14.33 2.08
CA LEU A 350 5.98 14.26 3.35
C LEU A 350 6.88 14.61 4.53
N VAL A 351 8.15 14.23 4.51
CA VAL A 351 9.16 14.70 5.49
C VAL A 351 9.22 16.22 5.49
N GLY A 352 9.27 16.86 4.32
CA GLY A 352 9.25 18.33 4.20
C GLY A 352 8.01 18.94 4.87
N MET A 353 6.83 18.38 4.66
CA MET A 353 5.59 18.83 5.29
C MET A 353 5.62 18.68 6.82
N VAL A 354 6.20 17.60 7.34
CA VAL A 354 6.34 17.40 8.80
C VAL A 354 7.21 18.49 9.41
N TYR A 355 8.37 18.78 8.83
CA TYR A 355 9.24 19.84 9.35
C TYR A 355 8.59 21.23 9.25
N GLN A 356 7.92 21.55 8.16
CA GLN A 356 7.15 22.80 8.03
C GLN A 356 6.07 22.94 9.11
N ALA A 357 5.37 21.84 9.45
CA ALA A 357 4.37 21.85 10.51
C ALA A 357 5.00 22.09 11.89
N VAL A 358 6.16 21.50 12.18
CA VAL A 358 6.91 21.68 13.43
C VAL A 358 7.44 23.12 13.55
N GLU A 359 8.04 23.65 12.49
CA GLU A 359 8.57 25.00 12.46
C GLU A 359 7.48 26.08 12.63
N GLY A 360 6.34 25.89 11.98
CA GLY A 360 5.18 26.76 12.11
C GLY A 360 4.64 26.88 13.54
N ARG A 361 4.80 25.85 14.38
CA ARG A 361 4.47 25.89 15.81
C ARG A 361 5.46 26.71 16.62
N ARG A 362 6.76 26.63 16.27
CA ARG A 362 7.83 27.32 17.02
C ARG A 362 7.86 28.84 16.76
N GLY A 363 7.25 29.26 15.64
CA GLY A 363 7.17 30.69 15.25
C GLY A 363 5.85 31.38 15.63
N SER A 364 4.88 30.67 16.19
CA SER A 364 3.61 31.19 16.70
C SER A 364 3.61 31.24 18.23
#